data_2faf63ecf2d0932ddb2899b1cac778cf
#
_entry.id   2faf63ecf2d0932ddb2899b1cac778cf
#
_cell.length_a   1.000
_cell.length_b   1.000
_cell.length_c   1.000
_cell.angle_alpha   90.00
_cell.angle_beta   90.00
_cell.angle_gamma   90.00
#
_symmetry.space_group_name_H-M   'P 1'
#
loop_
_entity.id
_entity.type
_entity.pdbx_description
1 polymer ?
#
loop_
_entity_poly.entity_id
_entity_poly.type
_entity_poly.pdbx_seq_one_letter_code
_entity_poly.pdbx_strand_id
1 'polypeptide(L)'
;LLSDNVCQVSDMSRVCQNAVMSQDDPRELLGYQLKHVQAALRTRMDEALRPLGLSAPQYLCLELLGRAPGASTSDLAREAFVTRQTMSTLLRALVDRGLAQRAVQAPSGRALPLQLTPAGRGLLKEAARVTVEVERVMIAPLSESQLRTVREALSACVAALEE
;
A
#
# COMPACT_ATOMS: atom_id res chain seq x y z
N LEU A 1 37.10 35.96 37.12
CA LEU A 1 36.19 34.82 37.34
C LEU A 1 35.49 34.52 36.02
N LEU A 2 36.22 33.78 35.20
CA LEU A 2 35.76 33.21 33.92
C LEU A 2 35.81 31.71 34.12
N SER A 3 34.68 31.03 34.13
CA SER A 3 34.60 29.59 33.89
C SER A 3 33.13 29.22 33.65
N ASP A 4 32.96 28.27 32.76
CA ASP A 4 31.78 27.46 32.51
C ASP A 4 30.84 27.93 31.38
N ASN A 5 31.29 27.72 30.16
CA ASN A 5 30.35 27.44 29.07
C ASN A 5 31.03 26.64 27.92
N VAL A 6 31.57 25.45 28.24
CA VAL A 6 32.18 24.52 27.26
C VAL A 6 31.60 23.13 27.45
N CYS A 7 30.29 22.97 27.49
CA CYS A 7 29.69 21.62 27.61
C CYS A 7 28.38 21.48 26.86
N GLN A 8 28.20 22.01 25.65
CA GLN A 8 27.00 21.78 24.84
C GLN A 8 27.25 21.52 23.34
N VAL A 9 28.50 21.37 22.91
CA VAL A 9 28.79 21.12 21.47
C VAL A 9 29.10 19.64 21.19
N SER A 10 29.30 18.82 22.22
CA SER A 10 29.68 17.40 22.08
C SER A 10 28.50 16.44 21.85
N ASP A 11 27.27 16.88 22.07
CA ASP A 11 26.10 15.96 21.95
C ASP A 11 25.48 15.99 20.54
N MET A 12 25.57 17.09 19.83
CA MET A 12 25.13 17.17 18.43
C MET A 12 26.03 16.38 17.47
N SER A 13 27.31 16.25 17.79
CA SER A 13 28.25 15.43 17.00
C SER A 13 27.98 13.92 17.12
N ARG A 14 27.45 13.47 18.26
CA ARG A 14 27.11 12.04 18.46
C ARG A 14 25.84 11.63 17.73
N VAL A 15 24.87 12.53 17.60
CA VAL A 15 23.63 12.25 16.85
C VAL A 15 23.92 12.19 15.35
N CYS A 16 24.83 13.03 14.85
CA CYS A 16 25.26 12.97 13.44
C CYS A 16 26.22 11.80 13.14
N GLN A 17 26.97 11.29 14.12
CA GLN A 17 27.89 10.16 13.91
C GLN A 17 27.19 8.79 13.87
N ASN A 18 25.97 8.65 14.42
CA ASN A 18 25.19 7.41 14.29
C ASN A 18 24.41 7.32 12.96
N ALA A 19 24.45 8.33 12.11
CA ALA A 19 23.83 8.34 10.79
C ALA A 19 24.82 8.09 9.64
N VAL A 20 26.09 7.77 9.93
CA VAL A 20 26.98 7.17 8.93
C VAL A 20 26.63 5.69 8.85
N MET A 21 25.48 5.42 8.25
CA MET A 21 25.16 4.08 7.76
C MET A 21 26.31 3.65 6.85
N SER A 22 26.84 2.46 7.09
CA SER A 22 27.81 1.81 6.21
C SER A 22 27.30 1.95 4.76
N GLN A 23 27.95 2.82 3.96
CA GLN A 23 27.53 3.07 2.58
C GLN A 23 27.83 1.88 1.66
N ASP A 24 28.31 0.77 2.21
CA ASP A 24 28.87 -0.34 1.46
C ASP A 24 27.85 -1.45 1.12
N ASP A 25 26.70 -1.53 1.80
CA ASP A 25 25.66 -2.51 1.46
C ASP A 25 24.28 -1.86 1.25
N PRO A 26 23.82 -1.72 0.00
CA PRO A 26 22.47 -1.19 -0.27
C PRO A 26 21.33 -1.93 0.42
N ARG A 27 21.56 -3.19 0.86
CA ARG A 27 20.57 -4.00 1.57
C ARG A 27 20.29 -3.53 3.00
N GLU A 28 21.19 -2.73 3.60
CA GLU A 28 21.00 -2.11 4.90
C GLU A 28 20.09 -0.87 4.84
N LEU A 29 19.87 -0.31 3.64
CA LEU A 29 18.97 0.81 3.45
C LEU A 29 17.53 0.42 3.75
N LEU A 30 16.84 1.22 4.58
CA LEU A 30 15.43 1.00 4.91
C LEU A 30 14.56 0.91 3.63
N GLY A 31 14.80 1.75 2.65
CA GLY A 31 14.08 1.74 1.37
C GLY A 31 14.25 0.41 0.61
N TYR A 32 15.43 -0.23 0.67
CA TYR A 32 15.65 -1.55 0.11
C TYR A 32 14.86 -2.62 0.87
N GLN A 33 14.88 -2.58 2.20
CA GLN A 33 14.13 -3.51 3.04
C GLN A 33 12.62 -3.40 2.80
N LEU A 34 12.08 -2.19 2.72
CA LEU A 34 10.68 -1.94 2.38
C LEU A 34 10.31 -2.53 1.01
N LYS A 35 11.16 -2.33 0.00
CA LYS A 35 10.96 -2.89 -1.32
C LYS A 35 11.01 -4.43 -1.31
N HIS A 36 11.90 -5.02 -0.52
CA HIS A 36 11.99 -6.47 -0.37
C HIS A 36 10.73 -7.06 0.30
N VAL A 37 10.28 -6.45 1.40
CA VAL A 37 9.03 -6.85 2.08
C VAL A 37 7.84 -6.74 1.13
N GLN A 38 7.72 -5.63 0.39
CA GLN A 38 6.65 -5.44 -0.58
C GLN A 38 6.68 -6.49 -1.69
N ALA A 39 7.86 -6.85 -2.21
CA ALA A 39 8.00 -7.88 -3.24
C ALA A 39 7.58 -9.27 -2.71
N ALA A 40 8.02 -9.64 -1.51
CA ALA A 40 7.64 -10.88 -0.85
C ALA A 40 6.12 -10.95 -0.58
N LEU A 41 5.55 -9.88 -0.04
CA LEU A 41 4.12 -9.76 0.20
C LEU A 41 3.33 -9.93 -1.10
N ARG A 42 3.73 -9.22 -2.17
CA ARG A 42 3.07 -9.32 -3.47
C ARG A 42 3.08 -10.77 -4.00
N THR A 43 4.21 -11.47 -3.91
CA THR A 43 4.33 -12.87 -4.35
C THR A 43 3.34 -13.76 -3.58
N ARG A 44 3.30 -13.62 -2.25
CA ARG A 44 2.37 -14.39 -1.41
C ARG A 44 0.90 -14.06 -1.69
N MET A 45 0.59 -12.79 -1.95
CA MET A 45 -0.74 -12.34 -2.35
C MET A 45 -1.15 -12.95 -3.71
N ASP A 46 -0.27 -12.91 -4.71
CA ASP A 46 -0.54 -13.51 -6.03
C ASP A 46 -0.74 -15.03 -5.94
N GLU A 47 0.03 -15.73 -5.10
CA GLU A 47 -0.14 -17.16 -4.83
C GLU A 47 -1.51 -17.45 -4.19
N ALA A 48 -1.88 -16.71 -3.15
CA ALA A 48 -3.13 -16.89 -2.43
C ALA A 48 -4.38 -16.55 -3.27
N LEU A 49 -4.26 -15.55 -4.16
CA LEU A 49 -5.35 -15.09 -5.03
C LEU A 49 -5.49 -15.91 -6.32
N ARG A 50 -4.47 -16.68 -6.69
CA ARG A 50 -4.46 -17.49 -7.93
C ARG A 50 -5.65 -18.44 -8.07
N PRO A 51 -6.08 -19.17 -7.04
CA PRO A 51 -7.26 -20.04 -7.13
C PRO A 51 -8.56 -19.30 -7.46
N LEU A 52 -8.62 -17.98 -7.14
CA LEU A 52 -9.75 -17.09 -7.43
C LEU A 52 -9.60 -16.42 -8.81
N GLY A 53 -8.54 -16.72 -9.55
CA GLY A 53 -8.23 -16.11 -10.83
C GLY A 53 -7.92 -14.62 -10.71
N LEU A 54 -7.40 -14.16 -9.57
CA LEU A 54 -7.02 -12.76 -9.33
C LEU A 54 -5.50 -12.65 -9.16
N SER A 55 -4.97 -11.50 -9.60
CA SER A 55 -3.66 -11.01 -9.17
C SER A 55 -3.81 -9.97 -8.05
N ALA A 56 -2.73 -9.72 -7.30
CA ALA A 56 -2.74 -8.71 -6.23
C ALA A 56 -3.19 -7.31 -6.72
N PRO A 57 -2.76 -6.80 -7.90
CA PRO A 57 -3.28 -5.54 -8.43
C PRO A 57 -4.78 -5.59 -8.78
N GLN A 58 -5.29 -6.71 -9.28
CA GLN A 58 -6.72 -6.85 -9.57
C GLN A 58 -7.55 -6.90 -8.29
N TYR A 59 -7.07 -7.59 -7.26
CA TYR A 59 -7.69 -7.58 -5.93
C TYR A 59 -7.74 -6.16 -5.36
N LEU A 60 -6.63 -5.43 -5.36
CA LEU A 60 -6.60 -4.04 -4.89
C LEU A 60 -7.61 -3.17 -5.65
N CYS A 61 -7.70 -3.32 -6.98
CA CYS A 61 -8.67 -2.60 -7.80
C CYS A 61 -10.12 -2.93 -7.42
N LEU A 62 -10.44 -4.21 -7.15
CA LEU A 62 -11.76 -4.63 -6.65
C LEU A 62 -12.06 -4.01 -5.28
N GLU A 63 -11.08 -4.02 -4.39
CA GLU A 63 -11.22 -3.49 -3.02
C GLU A 63 -11.50 -1.98 -3.04
N LEU A 64 -10.71 -1.21 -3.78
CA LEU A 64 -10.88 0.24 -3.92
C LEU A 64 -12.24 0.59 -4.54
N LEU A 65 -12.64 -0.15 -5.58
CA LEU A 65 -13.94 0.05 -6.22
C LEU A 65 -15.11 -0.32 -5.28
N GLY A 66 -14.90 -1.28 -4.40
CA GLY A 66 -15.86 -1.67 -3.36
C GLY A 66 -16.01 -0.62 -2.25
N ARG A 67 -14.90 0.02 -1.84
CA ARG A 67 -14.87 1.08 -0.81
C ARG A 67 -15.41 2.41 -1.31
N ALA A 68 -15.10 2.77 -2.56
CA ALA A 68 -15.47 4.05 -3.16
C ALA A 68 -16.23 3.84 -4.48
N PRO A 69 -17.49 3.38 -4.44
CA PRO A 69 -18.32 3.23 -5.64
C PRO A 69 -18.48 4.58 -6.34
N GLY A 70 -18.12 4.63 -7.61
CA GLY A 70 -18.22 5.87 -8.38
C GLY A 70 -16.99 6.77 -8.35
N ALA A 71 -15.93 6.40 -7.66
CA ALA A 71 -14.66 7.11 -7.72
C ALA A 71 -14.13 7.18 -9.17
N SER A 72 -13.44 8.28 -9.50
CA SER A 72 -12.83 8.41 -10.81
C SER A 72 -11.63 7.45 -10.96
N THR A 73 -11.32 7.07 -12.20
CA THR A 73 -10.11 6.27 -12.49
C THR A 73 -8.83 6.93 -11.93
N SER A 74 -8.79 8.28 -11.90
CA SER A 74 -7.64 9.02 -11.38
C SER A 74 -7.53 8.92 -9.86
N ASP A 75 -8.65 8.96 -9.14
CA ASP A 75 -8.66 8.81 -7.69
C ASP A 75 -8.27 7.39 -7.28
N LEU A 76 -8.84 6.38 -7.95
CA LEU A 76 -8.46 4.98 -7.73
C LEU A 76 -6.98 4.72 -8.04
N ALA A 77 -6.43 5.34 -9.10
CA ALA A 77 -5.02 5.21 -9.45
C ALA A 77 -4.10 5.81 -8.38
N ARG A 78 -4.46 6.98 -7.84
CA ARG A 78 -3.72 7.65 -6.77
C ARG A 78 -3.71 6.79 -5.50
N GLU A 79 -4.86 6.28 -5.10
CA GLU A 79 -4.99 5.42 -3.91
C GLU A 79 -4.27 4.07 -4.07
N ALA A 80 -4.21 3.54 -5.29
CA ALA A 80 -3.49 2.30 -5.60
C ALA A 80 -1.98 2.50 -5.85
N PHE A 81 -1.47 3.73 -5.81
CA PHE A 81 -0.08 4.08 -6.14
C PHE A 81 0.35 3.59 -7.53
N VAL A 82 -0.55 3.66 -8.52
CA VAL A 82 -0.28 3.27 -9.90
C VAL A 82 -0.63 4.41 -10.87
N THR A 83 -0.17 4.27 -12.14
CA THR A 83 -0.56 5.23 -13.17
C THR A 83 -2.04 5.09 -13.53
N ARG A 84 -2.65 6.18 -14.00
CA ARG A 84 -4.03 6.16 -14.52
C ARG A 84 -4.22 5.14 -15.65
N GLN A 85 -3.19 4.95 -16.49
CA GLN A 85 -3.22 3.95 -17.57
C GLN A 85 -3.27 2.52 -17.01
N THR A 86 -2.44 2.21 -16.01
CA THR A 86 -2.46 0.92 -15.32
C THR A 86 -3.83 0.66 -14.70
N MET A 87 -4.37 1.64 -13.97
CA MET A 87 -5.70 1.52 -13.37
C MET A 87 -6.80 1.32 -14.44
N SER A 88 -6.76 2.04 -15.56
CA SER A 88 -7.71 1.84 -16.66
C SER A 88 -7.66 0.42 -17.22
N THR A 89 -6.47 -0.16 -17.33
CA THR A 89 -6.29 -1.55 -17.81
C THR A 89 -6.85 -2.56 -16.80
N LEU A 90 -6.60 -2.36 -15.49
CA LEU A 90 -7.15 -3.21 -14.43
C LEU A 90 -8.68 -3.15 -14.41
N LEU A 91 -9.27 -1.95 -14.46
CA LEU A 91 -10.72 -1.75 -14.48
C LEU A 91 -11.38 -2.41 -15.69
N ARG A 92 -10.76 -2.29 -16.88
CA ARG A 92 -11.24 -2.95 -18.09
C ARG A 92 -11.26 -4.46 -17.92
N ALA A 93 -10.18 -5.06 -17.42
CA ALA A 93 -10.11 -6.50 -17.15
C ALA A 93 -11.19 -6.96 -16.18
N LEU A 94 -11.56 -6.16 -15.17
CA LEU A 94 -12.67 -6.47 -14.27
C LEU A 94 -14.04 -6.39 -14.97
N VAL A 95 -14.23 -5.41 -15.85
CA VAL A 95 -15.46 -5.27 -16.66
C VAL A 95 -15.59 -6.45 -17.62
N ASP A 96 -14.54 -6.81 -18.35
CA ASP A 96 -14.51 -7.92 -19.30
C ASP A 96 -14.84 -9.27 -18.62
N ARG A 97 -14.52 -9.40 -17.33
CA ARG A 97 -14.86 -10.56 -16.50
C ARG A 97 -16.24 -10.46 -15.83
N GLY A 98 -17.00 -9.41 -16.08
CA GLY A 98 -18.30 -9.19 -15.44
C GLY A 98 -18.24 -8.91 -13.93
N LEU A 99 -17.08 -8.52 -13.39
CA LEU A 99 -16.89 -8.23 -11.97
C LEU A 99 -17.18 -6.76 -11.64
N ALA A 100 -17.05 -5.89 -12.62
CA ALA A 100 -17.41 -4.47 -12.55
C ALA A 100 -18.29 -4.08 -13.74
N GLN A 101 -19.09 -3.05 -13.56
CA GLN A 101 -19.95 -2.51 -14.61
C GLN A 101 -20.06 -0.98 -14.48
N ARG A 102 -20.45 -0.30 -15.56
CA ARG A 102 -20.83 1.11 -15.49
C ARG A 102 -22.19 1.23 -14.81
N ALA A 103 -22.37 2.24 -13.96
CA ALA A 103 -23.67 2.53 -13.36
C ALA A 103 -24.71 2.83 -14.44
N VAL A 104 -25.96 2.42 -14.18
CA VAL A 104 -27.07 2.62 -15.15
C VAL A 104 -27.48 4.09 -15.25
N GLN A 105 -27.26 4.89 -14.19
CA GLN A 105 -27.57 6.32 -14.17
C GLN A 105 -26.35 7.12 -13.72
N ALA A 106 -26.02 8.16 -14.46
CA ALA A 106 -25.00 9.13 -14.06
C ALA A 106 -25.62 10.19 -13.14
N PRO A 107 -24.95 10.56 -12.04
CA PRO A 107 -25.25 11.83 -11.41
C PRO A 107 -24.83 12.95 -12.39
N SER A 108 -25.81 13.62 -13.00
CA SER A 108 -25.67 14.76 -13.91
C SER A 108 -24.35 14.93 -14.69
N GLY A 109 -24.34 14.64 -15.97
CA GLY A 109 -23.37 15.18 -16.95
C GLY A 109 -21.95 14.62 -16.94
N ARG A 110 -21.60 13.63 -16.12
CA ARG A 110 -20.27 12.98 -16.06
C ARG A 110 -20.32 11.56 -16.62
N ALA A 111 -19.15 11.04 -17.02
CA ALA A 111 -19.00 9.64 -17.41
C ALA A 111 -19.58 8.72 -16.33
N LEU A 112 -20.35 7.70 -16.76
CA LEU A 112 -20.97 6.71 -15.85
C LEU A 112 -19.91 6.08 -14.95
N PRO A 113 -20.04 6.22 -13.63
CA PRO A 113 -19.06 5.66 -12.69
C PRO A 113 -19.05 4.14 -12.74
N LEU A 114 -17.90 3.53 -12.48
CA LEU A 114 -17.77 2.08 -12.32
C LEU A 114 -18.21 1.66 -10.92
N GLN A 115 -18.83 0.49 -10.84
CA GLN A 115 -19.23 -0.16 -9.60
C GLN A 115 -19.08 -1.68 -9.71
N LEU A 116 -18.93 -2.35 -8.57
CA LEU A 116 -18.91 -3.82 -8.54
C LEU A 116 -20.27 -4.40 -8.89
N THR A 117 -20.26 -5.48 -9.67
CA THR A 117 -21.43 -6.36 -9.84
C THR A 117 -21.66 -7.21 -8.58
N PRO A 118 -22.82 -7.90 -8.46
CA PRO A 118 -23.00 -8.91 -7.40
C PRO A 118 -21.89 -9.98 -7.41
N ALA A 119 -21.45 -10.43 -8.60
CA ALA A 119 -20.34 -11.37 -8.75
C ALA A 119 -19.02 -10.77 -8.26
N GLY A 120 -18.73 -9.50 -8.61
CA GLY A 120 -17.54 -8.78 -8.12
C GLY A 120 -17.52 -8.64 -6.61
N ARG A 121 -18.66 -8.32 -5.98
CA ARG A 121 -18.77 -8.27 -4.52
C ARG A 121 -18.57 -9.63 -3.86
N GLY A 122 -19.12 -10.70 -4.46
CA GLY A 122 -18.90 -12.07 -3.98
C GLY A 122 -17.42 -12.45 -4.01
N LEU A 123 -16.76 -12.23 -5.14
CA LEU A 123 -15.35 -12.51 -5.31
C LEU A 123 -14.46 -11.67 -4.39
N LEU A 124 -14.77 -10.38 -4.20
CA LEU A 124 -14.07 -9.52 -3.23
C LEU A 124 -14.13 -10.09 -1.81
N LYS A 125 -15.30 -10.57 -1.38
CA LYS A 125 -15.46 -11.17 -0.05
C LYS A 125 -14.61 -12.43 0.13
N GLU A 126 -14.51 -13.26 -0.89
CA GLU A 126 -13.65 -14.46 -0.87
C GLU A 126 -12.17 -14.07 -0.87
N ALA A 127 -11.79 -13.16 -1.76
CA ALA A 127 -10.43 -12.66 -1.85
C ALA A 127 -9.95 -12.00 -0.54
N ALA A 128 -10.79 -11.21 0.11
CA ALA A 128 -10.48 -10.59 1.39
C ALA A 128 -10.13 -11.60 2.49
N ARG A 129 -10.71 -12.79 2.48
CA ARG A 129 -10.39 -13.83 3.47
C ARG A 129 -8.98 -14.37 3.30
N VAL A 130 -8.57 -14.64 2.05
CA VAL A 130 -7.22 -15.17 1.80
C VAL A 130 -6.14 -14.11 1.97
N THR A 131 -6.44 -12.84 1.69
CA THR A 131 -5.49 -11.73 1.87
C THR A 131 -5.27 -11.40 3.34
N VAL A 132 -6.31 -11.47 4.17
CA VAL A 132 -6.18 -11.33 5.64
C VAL A 132 -5.28 -12.42 6.21
N GLU A 133 -5.33 -13.64 5.69
CA GLU A 133 -4.44 -14.71 6.14
C GLU A 133 -2.98 -14.46 5.75
N VAL A 134 -2.71 -13.92 4.56
CA VAL A 134 -1.37 -13.50 4.16
C VAL A 134 -0.84 -12.40 5.09
N GLU A 135 -1.66 -11.38 5.40
CA GLU A 135 -1.32 -10.33 6.35
C GLU A 135 -1.01 -10.93 7.73
N ARG A 136 -1.86 -11.83 8.23
CA ARG A 136 -1.66 -12.51 9.52
C ARG A 136 -0.31 -13.22 9.59
N VAL A 137 0.09 -13.92 8.54
CA VAL A 137 1.39 -14.59 8.47
C VAL A 137 2.53 -13.57 8.49
N MET A 138 2.39 -12.47 7.77
CA MET A 138 3.42 -11.40 7.71
C MET A 138 3.66 -10.77 9.08
N ILE A 139 2.60 -10.49 9.84
CA ILE A 139 2.72 -9.82 11.13
C ILE A 139 2.90 -10.77 12.31
N ALA A 140 2.76 -12.10 12.13
CA ALA A 140 2.85 -13.09 13.20
C ALA A 140 4.14 -13.03 14.05
N PRO A 141 5.32 -12.66 13.51
CA PRO A 141 6.53 -12.52 14.31
C PRO A 141 6.55 -11.28 15.21
N LEU A 142 5.60 -10.34 15.05
CA LEU A 142 5.59 -9.05 15.74
C LEU A 142 4.63 -9.06 16.92
N SER A 143 5.09 -8.53 18.06
CA SER A 143 4.19 -8.19 19.17
C SER A 143 3.30 -6.99 18.78
N GLU A 144 2.20 -6.80 19.51
CA GLU A 144 1.32 -5.63 19.27
C GLU A 144 2.05 -4.29 19.43
N SER A 145 2.99 -4.19 20.36
CA SER A 145 3.80 -2.98 20.54
C SER A 145 4.73 -2.75 19.35
N GLN A 146 5.40 -3.79 18.85
CA GLN A 146 6.25 -3.70 17.67
C GLN A 146 5.44 -3.33 16.42
N LEU A 147 4.26 -3.94 16.23
CA LEU A 147 3.39 -3.62 15.11
C LEU A 147 2.94 -2.16 15.13
N ARG A 148 2.61 -1.62 16.30
CA ARG A 148 2.29 -0.20 16.47
C ARG A 148 3.47 0.69 16.11
N THR A 149 4.66 0.40 16.66
CA THR A 149 5.88 1.16 16.35
C THR A 149 6.21 1.15 14.86
N VAL A 150 6.08 0.00 14.18
CA VAL A 150 6.30 -0.10 12.72
C VAL A 150 5.31 0.80 11.97
N ARG A 151 4.02 0.76 12.32
CA ARG A 151 3.00 1.61 11.67
C ARG A 151 3.30 3.10 11.85
N GLU A 152 3.66 3.52 13.07
CA GLU A 152 4.02 4.90 13.39
C GLU A 152 5.26 5.35 12.59
N ALA A 153 6.30 4.52 12.56
CA ALA A 153 7.53 4.80 11.82
C ALA A 153 7.28 4.92 10.31
N LEU A 154 6.50 4.02 9.72
CA LEU A 154 6.14 4.07 8.31
C LEU A 154 5.33 5.33 7.98
N SER A 155 4.38 5.71 8.84
CA SER A 155 3.60 6.94 8.66
C SER A 155 4.49 8.20 8.72
N ALA A 156 5.46 8.24 9.64
CA ALA A 156 6.42 9.33 9.72
C ALA A 156 7.31 9.41 8.46
N CYS A 157 7.75 8.26 7.93
CA CYS A 157 8.52 8.23 6.68
C CYS A 157 7.71 8.76 5.49
N VAL A 158 6.42 8.42 5.40
CA VAL A 158 5.55 8.95 4.33
C VAL A 158 5.42 10.46 4.47
N ALA A 159 5.11 10.98 5.66
CA ALA A 159 4.97 12.41 5.89
C ALA A 159 6.23 13.19 5.50
N ALA A 160 7.41 12.66 5.84
CA ALA A 160 8.70 13.29 5.51
C ALA A 160 9.04 13.29 4.00
N LEU A 161 8.41 12.42 3.21
CA LEU A 161 8.62 12.34 1.76
C LEU A 161 7.59 13.15 0.96
N GLU A 162 6.49 13.60 1.60
CA GLU A 162 5.41 14.38 0.98
C GLU A 162 5.55 15.89 1.23
N GLU A 163 6.51 16.32 2.08
CA GLU A 163 6.91 17.72 2.30
C GLU A 163 7.78 18.27 1.14
#